data_779ac0969d2b08e60271486341a9840d
#
_entry.id   779ac0969d2b08e60271486341a9840d
#
_cell.length_a   1.000
_cell.length_b   1.000
_cell.length_c   1.000
_cell.angle_alpha   90.00
_cell.angle_beta   90.00
_cell.angle_gamma   90.00
#
_symmetry.space_group_name_H-M   'P 1'
#
loop_
_entity.id
_entity.type
_entity.pdbx_description
1 polymer ?
#
loop_
_entity_poly.entity_id
_entity_poly.type
_entity_poly.pdbx_seq_one_letter_code
_entity_poly.pdbx_strand_id
1 'polypeptide(L)'
;MSRPVLVTTEFRGVFFGYADDTTGDNVTLVNARNCIYWPATNGGFAGLASEGPAKGARIGAKVDKIDLRKVTSVTEVTSAAVKAWEAANVYRG
;
A
#
# COMPACT_ATOMS: atom_id res chain seq x y z
N MET A 1 -1.76 6.36 17.37
CA MET A 1 -0.48 5.93 16.77
C MET A 1 -0.70 5.35 15.38
N SER A 2 0.10 5.76 14.40
CA SER A 2 -0.06 5.23 13.06
C SER A 2 0.55 3.84 12.93
N ARG A 3 -0.05 3.01 12.11
CA ARG A 3 0.44 1.67 11.82
C ARG A 3 0.50 1.45 10.31
N PRO A 4 1.41 0.59 9.84
CA PRO A 4 1.52 0.31 8.41
C PRO A 4 0.34 -0.54 7.95
N VAL A 5 -0.31 -0.11 6.87
CA VAL A 5 -1.46 -0.82 6.32
C VAL A 5 -1.40 -0.83 4.80
N LEU A 6 -2.06 -1.82 4.21
CA LEU A 6 -2.32 -1.89 2.80
C LEU A 6 -3.81 -1.65 2.60
N VAL A 7 -4.16 -0.62 1.84
CA VAL A 7 -5.54 -0.17 1.67
C VAL A 7 -5.94 -0.33 0.21
N THR A 8 -7.10 -0.94 -0.01
CA THR A 8 -7.70 -1.00 -1.34
C THR A 8 -8.94 -0.12 -1.41
N THR A 9 -9.20 0.42 -2.58
CA THR A 9 -10.36 1.27 -2.82
C THR A 9 -11.25 0.70 -3.91
N GLU A 10 -12.48 1.25 -4.04
CA GLU A 10 -13.49 0.77 -4.96
C GLU A 10 -13.02 0.74 -6.41
N PHE A 11 -12.19 1.69 -6.82
CA PHE A 11 -11.74 1.79 -8.20
C PHE A 11 -10.34 1.20 -8.41
N ARG A 12 -10.08 0.06 -7.78
CA ARG A 12 -8.83 -0.69 -7.92
C ARG A 12 -7.59 0.02 -7.41
N GLY A 13 -7.77 1.00 -6.53
CA GLY A 13 -6.61 1.62 -5.90
C GLY A 13 -6.01 0.66 -4.88
N VAL A 14 -4.67 0.55 -4.87
CA VAL A 14 -3.94 -0.22 -3.87
C VAL A 14 -2.82 0.67 -3.34
N PHE A 15 -2.85 0.92 -2.03
CA PHE A 15 -1.94 1.87 -1.41
C PHE A 15 -1.33 1.29 -0.15
N PHE A 16 -0.04 1.48 0.00
CA PHE A 16 0.67 1.24 1.24
C PHE A 16 0.87 2.57 1.95
N GLY A 17 0.71 2.59 3.26
CA GLY A 17 0.98 3.79 4.03
C GLY A 17 0.72 3.56 5.50
N TYR A 18 0.71 4.65 6.27
CA TYR A 18 0.53 4.60 7.71
C TYR A 18 -0.76 5.32 8.09
N ALA A 19 -1.58 4.67 8.89
CA ALA A 19 -2.88 5.20 9.30
C ALA A 19 -3.06 5.11 10.81
N ASP A 20 -3.71 6.13 11.37
CA ASP A 20 -4.12 6.11 12.77
C ASP A 20 -5.52 5.54 12.94
N ASP A 21 -6.45 5.96 12.08
CA ASP A 21 -7.86 5.58 12.18
C ASP A 21 -8.28 4.86 10.90
N THR A 22 -8.74 3.62 11.07
CA THR A 22 -9.18 2.80 9.95
C THR A 22 -10.62 2.32 10.13
N THR A 23 -11.42 3.03 10.91
CA THR A 23 -12.76 2.57 11.29
C THR A 23 -13.86 2.83 10.26
N GLY A 24 -13.65 3.75 9.33
CA GLY A 24 -14.68 4.12 8.35
C GLY A 24 -14.27 3.77 6.93
N ASP A 25 -15.08 4.21 5.98
CA ASP A 25 -14.83 4.04 4.55
C ASP A 25 -13.77 5.00 4.02
N ASN A 26 -13.42 6.00 4.81
CA ASN A 26 -12.41 6.98 4.44
C ASN A 26 -11.21 6.79 5.34
N VAL A 27 -10.03 6.67 4.74
CA VAL A 27 -8.80 6.45 5.48
C VAL A 27 -7.76 7.44 4.99
N THR A 28 -7.10 8.10 5.93
CA THR A 28 -5.99 9.00 5.63
C THR A 28 -4.68 8.23 5.83
N LEU A 29 -3.85 8.20 4.80
CA LEU A 29 -2.53 7.59 4.88
C LEU A 29 -1.45 8.67 4.87
N VAL A 30 -0.42 8.44 5.69
CA VAL A 30 0.77 9.27 5.75
C VAL A 30 1.91 8.46 5.13
N ASN A 31 2.79 9.14 4.42
CA ASN A 31 3.92 8.50 3.72
C ASN A 31 3.43 7.35 2.83
N ALA A 32 2.44 7.67 2.01
CA ALA A 32 1.74 6.67 1.20
C ALA A 32 2.45 6.40 -0.12
N ARG A 33 2.32 5.17 -0.59
CA ARG A 33 2.82 4.78 -1.90
C ARG A 33 1.74 4.00 -2.64
N ASN A 34 1.51 4.36 -3.89
CA ASN A 34 0.54 3.69 -4.74
C ASN A 34 1.20 2.47 -5.41
N CYS A 35 0.54 1.34 -5.34
CA CYS A 35 0.96 0.18 -6.12
C CYS A 35 0.32 0.27 -7.49
N ILE A 36 1.10 0.65 -8.50
CA ILE A 36 0.62 0.83 -9.87
C ILE A 36 0.37 -0.52 -10.53
N TYR A 37 1.24 -1.48 -10.25
CA TYR A 37 1.18 -2.81 -10.84
C TYR A 37 1.95 -3.80 -9.98
N TRP A 38 1.48 -5.03 -9.88
CA TRP A 38 2.25 -6.12 -9.29
C TRP A 38 2.13 -7.37 -10.18
N PRO A 39 3.24 -8.10 -10.35
CA PRO A 39 3.21 -9.32 -11.17
C PRO A 39 2.51 -10.46 -10.42
N ALA A 40 2.11 -11.49 -11.16
CA ALA A 40 1.46 -12.65 -10.58
C ALA A 40 2.34 -13.34 -9.52
N THR A 41 3.65 -13.23 -9.64
CA THR A 41 4.59 -13.80 -8.68
C THR A 41 4.48 -13.18 -7.28
N ASN A 42 3.79 -12.04 -7.15
CA ASN A 42 3.57 -11.42 -5.85
C ASN A 42 2.57 -12.19 -4.97
N GLY A 43 1.81 -13.11 -5.55
CA GLY A 43 0.82 -13.84 -4.79
C GLY A 43 -0.44 -13.03 -4.50
N GLY A 44 -0.80 -12.13 -5.41
CA GLY A 44 -1.94 -11.25 -5.26
C GLY A 44 -1.68 -10.16 -4.23
N PHE A 45 -2.75 -9.49 -3.81
CA PHE A 45 -2.58 -8.40 -2.87
C PHE A 45 -2.19 -8.89 -1.46
N ALA A 46 -2.54 -10.13 -1.12
CA ALA A 46 -2.11 -10.72 0.16
C ALA A 46 -0.57 -10.83 0.23
N GLY A 47 0.08 -11.14 -0.88
CA GLY A 47 1.54 -11.16 -0.94
C GLY A 47 2.14 -9.77 -0.76
N LEU A 48 1.46 -8.73 -1.25
CA LEU A 48 1.89 -7.35 -1.04
C LEU A 48 1.89 -6.98 0.45
N ALA A 49 0.93 -7.52 1.21
CA ALA A 49 0.83 -7.24 2.64
C ALA A 49 1.83 -8.06 3.46
N SER A 50 2.11 -9.29 3.06
CA SER A 50 2.95 -10.19 3.85
C SER A 50 4.43 -10.12 3.47
N GLU A 51 4.76 -9.85 2.22
CA GLU A 51 6.14 -9.84 1.74
C GLU A 51 6.55 -8.53 1.08
N GLY A 52 5.57 -7.70 0.72
CA GLY A 52 5.82 -6.45 0.01
C GLY A 52 5.91 -6.65 -1.50
N PRO A 53 6.24 -5.57 -2.24
CA PRO A 53 6.32 -5.64 -3.70
C PRO A 53 7.47 -6.52 -4.15
N ALA A 54 7.16 -7.47 -5.04
CA ALA A 54 8.16 -8.35 -5.63
C ALA A 54 8.87 -7.66 -6.79
N LYS A 55 9.93 -8.30 -7.27
CA LYS A 55 10.64 -7.82 -8.45
C LYS A 55 9.66 -7.70 -9.63
N GLY A 56 9.66 -6.57 -10.30
CA GLY A 56 8.75 -6.29 -11.39
C GLY A 56 7.52 -5.50 -10.98
N ALA A 57 7.26 -5.33 -9.70
CA ALA A 57 6.19 -4.47 -9.24
C ALA A 57 6.50 -3.01 -9.57
N ARG A 58 5.45 -2.22 -9.82
CA ARG A 58 5.59 -0.80 -10.15
C ARG A 58 4.98 0.02 -9.03
N ILE A 59 5.85 0.70 -8.29
CA ILE A 59 5.45 1.45 -7.09
C ILE A 59 5.69 2.93 -7.32
N GLY A 60 4.66 3.73 -7.03
CA GLY A 60 4.75 5.18 -7.21
C GLY A 60 5.60 5.87 -6.15
N ALA A 61 5.82 7.15 -6.35
CA ALA A 61 6.57 7.98 -5.42
C ALA A 61 5.81 8.12 -4.10
N LYS A 62 6.54 8.36 -3.03
CA LYS A 62 5.94 8.60 -1.72
C LYS A 62 5.15 9.91 -1.72
N VAL A 63 3.95 9.87 -1.17
CA VAL A 63 3.09 11.03 -0.95
C VAL A 63 3.00 11.25 0.54
N ASP A 64 3.22 12.49 1.00
CA ASP A 64 3.22 12.78 2.43
C ASP A 64 1.89 12.42 3.10
N LYS A 65 0.79 12.73 2.45
CA LYS A 65 -0.54 12.47 3.02
C LYS A 65 -1.55 12.32 1.89
N ILE A 66 -2.41 11.33 1.99
CA ILE A 66 -3.50 11.14 1.05
C ILE A 66 -4.75 10.69 1.79
N ASP A 67 -5.89 11.27 1.44
CA ASP A 67 -7.19 10.86 1.97
C ASP A 67 -7.83 9.93 0.96
N LEU A 68 -8.00 8.67 1.34
CA LEU A 68 -8.63 7.67 0.48
C LEU A 68 -10.10 7.54 0.85
N ARG A 69 -10.95 7.50 -0.16
CA ARG A 69 -12.39 7.35 0.02
C ARG A 69 -12.87 6.06 -0.61
N LYS A 70 -13.99 5.55 -0.12
CA LYS A 70 -14.58 4.29 -0.59
C LYS A 70 -13.58 3.15 -0.45
N VAL A 71 -13.00 3.08 0.72
CA VAL A 71 -12.05 2.04 1.07
C VAL A 71 -12.77 0.70 1.16
N THR A 72 -12.25 -0.31 0.49
CA THR A 72 -12.84 -1.64 0.47
C THR A 72 -12.15 -2.62 1.39
N SER A 73 -10.88 -2.38 1.71
CA SER A 73 -10.17 -3.19 2.70
C SER A 73 -9.01 -2.43 3.31
N VAL A 74 -8.69 -2.80 4.54
CA VAL A 74 -7.49 -2.34 5.23
C VAL A 74 -6.81 -3.58 5.76
N THR A 75 -5.60 -3.84 5.33
CA THR A 75 -4.87 -5.06 5.69
C THR A 75 -3.58 -4.71 6.40
N GLU A 76 -3.29 -5.42 7.47
CA GLU A 76 -2.04 -5.23 8.20
C GLU A 76 -0.85 -5.68 7.35
N VAL A 77 0.25 -4.97 7.47
CA VAL A 77 1.47 -5.22 6.70
C VAL A 77 2.56 -5.70 7.65
N THR A 78 3.22 -6.78 7.29
CA THR A 78 4.29 -7.36 8.13
C THR A 78 5.52 -6.45 8.14
N SER A 79 6.39 -6.63 9.14
CA SER A 79 7.64 -5.87 9.22
C SER A 79 8.52 -6.07 7.98
N ALA A 80 8.56 -7.29 7.46
CA ALA A 80 9.33 -7.58 6.25
C ALA A 80 8.76 -6.83 5.04
N ALA A 81 7.42 -6.81 4.93
CA ALA A 81 6.76 -6.10 3.85
C ALA A 81 6.96 -4.59 3.96
N VAL A 82 6.92 -4.04 5.17
CA VAL A 82 7.18 -2.61 5.38
C VAL A 82 8.54 -2.23 4.81
N LYS A 83 9.56 -3.01 5.10
CA LYS A 83 10.91 -2.73 4.60
C LYS A 83 10.95 -2.77 3.07
N ALA A 84 10.29 -3.74 2.46
CA ALA A 84 10.23 -3.85 1.01
C ALA A 84 9.49 -2.67 0.37
N TRP A 85 8.37 -2.25 0.96
CA TRP A 85 7.62 -1.11 0.47
C TRP A 85 8.42 0.18 0.54
N GLU A 86 9.09 0.41 1.67
CA GLU A 86 9.86 1.64 1.84
C GLU A 86 11.10 1.69 0.97
N ALA A 87 11.69 0.53 0.68
CA ALA A 87 12.90 0.44 -0.15
C ALA A 87 12.60 0.39 -1.65
N ALA A 88 11.35 0.17 -2.05
CA ALA A 88 11.02 0.02 -3.47
C ALA A 88 11.36 1.27 -4.27
N ASN A 89 12.01 1.07 -5.42
CA ASN A 89 12.35 2.18 -6.31
C ASN A 89 11.09 2.77 -6.92
N VAL A 90 11.11 4.08 -7.15
CA VAL A 90 10.00 4.76 -7.81
C VAL A 90 9.93 4.36 -9.28
N TYR A 91 8.77 3.88 -9.72
CA TYR A 91 8.54 3.56 -11.12
C TYR A 91 8.38 4.85 -11.92
N ARG A 92 9.13 4.99 -12.99
CA ARG A 92 9.12 6.21 -13.79
C ARG A 92 8.79 5.96 -15.27
N GLY A 93 8.18 4.86 -15.56
CA GLY A 93 7.79 4.54 -16.93
C GLY A 93 8.85 3.71 -17.67
#